data_8a19e85199db02c2862cfdab12eb113e
#
_entry.id   8a19e85199db02c2862cfdab12eb113e
#
_cell.length_a   1.000
_cell.length_b   1.000
_cell.length_c   1.000
_cell.angle_alpha   90.00
_cell.angle_beta   90.00
_cell.angle_gamma   90.00
#
_symmetry.space_group_name_H-M   'P 1'
#
loop_
_entity.id
_entity.type
_entity.pdbx_description
1 polymer ?
#
loop_
_entity_poly.entity_id
_entity_poly.type
_entity_poly.pdbx_seq_one_letter_code
_entity_poly.pdbx_strand_id
1 'polypeptide(L)'
;MIAAERSRFDTPPDARVAAVAARQHGRIRVDQLKACGLDHAAIRRRVAKGHLHRAHTGVYAVGHPGATLHARIMAAVLAGGQGAVASHWASATLHGFIRWDERRIDVTVRSGGGRSRAGIRFHRSRSLEARDITRVHGIPATTAARALLEIAPQLTQTRLKRAVRRAQAERSAHVRQIADVLRRANGHTATGRLAAIVATGCAPTYSGHEDLVLDLLLDAGFAHPAVNQRLALAGATYYPDLRWPLSG
;
A
#
# COMPACT_ATOMS: atom_id res chain seq x y z
N MET A 1 16.95 -16.52 -29.55
CA MET A 1 17.44 -16.35 -28.17
C MET A 1 18.78 -15.60 -28.10
N ILE A 2 19.73 -15.84 -28.97
CA ILE A 2 21.09 -15.22 -28.96
C ILE A 2 21.11 -13.71 -29.28
N ALA A 3 20.20 -13.19 -30.10
CA ALA A 3 20.13 -11.76 -30.45
C ALA A 3 19.65 -10.86 -29.30
N ALA A 4 18.77 -11.34 -28.44
CA ALA A 4 18.24 -10.59 -27.29
C ALA A 4 19.27 -10.47 -26.13
N GLU A 5 20.20 -11.40 -26.04
CA GLU A 5 21.30 -11.34 -25.05
C GLU A 5 22.38 -10.34 -25.46
N ARG A 6 22.75 -10.30 -26.73
CA ARG A 6 23.75 -9.31 -27.24
C ARG A 6 23.32 -7.86 -27.04
N SER A 7 22.01 -7.54 -27.20
CA SER A 7 21.47 -6.18 -27.00
C SER A 7 21.57 -5.70 -25.54
N ARG A 8 21.64 -6.59 -24.55
CA ARG A 8 21.80 -6.22 -23.14
C ARG A 8 23.21 -5.75 -22.76
N PHE A 9 24.24 -6.15 -23.50
CA PHE A 9 25.63 -5.76 -23.26
C PHE A 9 26.01 -4.43 -23.90
N ASP A 10 25.29 -3.97 -24.94
CA ASP A 10 25.53 -2.71 -25.62
C ASP A 10 25.02 -1.47 -24.88
N THR A 11 24.08 -1.63 -23.92
CA THR A 11 23.54 -0.51 -23.18
C THR A 11 24.51 -0.08 -22.06
N PRO A 12 24.93 1.20 -21.99
CA PRO A 12 25.82 1.71 -20.97
C PRO A 12 25.29 1.45 -19.54
N PRO A 13 26.15 1.20 -18.54
CA PRO A 13 25.74 0.95 -17.16
C PRO A 13 24.77 2.00 -16.60
N ASP A 14 25.00 3.28 -16.89
CA ASP A 14 24.16 4.37 -16.39
C ASP A 14 22.76 4.34 -17.00
N ALA A 15 22.61 3.98 -18.27
CA ALA A 15 21.30 3.81 -18.89
C ALA A 15 20.53 2.62 -18.28
N ARG A 16 21.23 1.52 -17.95
CA ARG A 16 20.64 0.37 -17.24
C ARG A 16 20.18 0.78 -15.83
N VAL A 17 21.01 1.54 -15.10
CA VAL A 17 20.69 2.09 -13.78
C VAL A 17 19.45 2.98 -13.87
N ALA A 18 19.40 3.90 -14.84
CA ALA A 18 18.26 4.79 -15.05
C ALA A 18 16.97 4.00 -15.33
N ALA A 19 17.04 2.98 -16.19
CA ALA A 19 15.89 2.13 -16.52
C ALA A 19 15.36 1.33 -15.32
N VAL A 20 16.23 0.83 -14.44
CA VAL A 20 15.81 0.18 -13.18
C VAL A 20 15.21 1.19 -12.22
N ALA A 21 15.86 2.33 -12.03
CA ALA A 21 15.42 3.36 -11.10
C ALA A 21 14.07 3.98 -11.52
N ALA A 22 13.83 4.18 -12.82
CA ALA A 22 12.56 4.70 -13.33
C ALA A 22 11.36 3.85 -12.90
N ARG A 23 11.51 2.53 -12.85
CA ARG A 23 10.46 1.60 -12.37
C ARG A 23 10.34 1.53 -10.85
N GLN A 24 11.25 2.19 -10.11
CA GLN A 24 11.38 2.16 -8.65
C GLN A 24 11.37 3.57 -8.04
N HIS A 25 10.62 4.51 -8.63
CA HIS A 25 10.52 5.89 -8.16
C HIS A 25 11.88 6.57 -7.92
N GLY A 26 12.81 6.34 -8.83
CA GLY A 26 14.17 6.87 -8.74
C GLY A 26 15.06 6.18 -7.69
N ARG A 27 14.68 5.01 -7.20
CA ARG A 27 15.42 4.27 -6.16
C ARG A 27 16.04 3.00 -6.75
N ILE A 28 17.21 2.64 -6.22
CA ILE A 28 17.94 1.45 -6.66
C ILE A 28 18.75 0.85 -5.50
N ARG A 29 18.83 -0.47 -5.46
CA ARG A 29 19.59 -1.20 -4.45
C ARG A 29 21.00 -1.54 -4.96
N VAL A 30 21.95 -1.71 -4.04
CA VAL A 30 23.36 -1.96 -4.36
C VAL A 30 23.57 -3.21 -5.24
N ASP A 31 22.82 -4.28 -5.02
CA ASP A 31 22.91 -5.49 -5.85
C ASP A 31 22.37 -5.26 -7.26
N GLN A 32 21.34 -4.43 -7.42
CA GLN A 32 20.83 -3.99 -8.72
C GLN A 32 21.85 -3.11 -9.44
N LEU A 33 22.57 -2.21 -8.73
CA LEU A 33 23.69 -1.44 -9.29
C LEU A 33 24.79 -2.36 -9.81
N LYS A 34 25.14 -3.40 -9.04
CA LYS A 34 26.11 -4.42 -9.46
C LYS A 34 25.62 -5.20 -10.69
N ALA A 35 24.35 -5.58 -10.72
CA ALA A 35 23.73 -6.23 -11.88
C ALA A 35 23.72 -5.33 -13.13
N CYS A 36 23.73 -4.00 -12.93
CA CYS A 36 23.91 -3.02 -14.01
C CYS A 36 25.36 -2.85 -14.44
N GLY A 37 26.33 -3.57 -13.83
CA GLY A 37 27.75 -3.52 -14.19
C GLY A 37 28.57 -2.50 -13.38
N LEU A 38 28.06 -2.02 -12.24
CA LEU A 38 28.80 -1.10 -11.37
C LEU A 38 29.47 -1.86 -10.23
N ASP A 39 30.79 -1.80 -10.13
CA ASP A 39 31.54 -2.25 -8.97
C ASP A 39 31.45 -1.26 -7.79
N HIS A 40 31.98 -1.64 -6.65
CA HIS A 40 31.96 -0.78 -5.46
C HIS A 40 32.71 0.55 -5.66
N ALA A 41 33.79 0.56 -6.44
CA ALA A 41 34.56 1.78 -6.72
C ALA A 41 33.74 2.74 -7.62
N ALA A 42 33.09 2.21 -8.64
CA ALA A 42 32.21 2.99 -9.53
C ALA A 42 30.99 3.57 -8.78
N ILE A 43 30.40 2.82 -7.84
CA ILE A 43 29.32 3.31 -6.98
C ILE A 43 29.83 4.47 -6.09
N ARG A 44 30.98 4.30 -5.42
CA ARG A 44 31.56 5.36 -4.58
C ARG A 44 31.83 6.64 -5.39
N ARG A 45 32.41 6.52 -6.59
CA ARG A 45 32.66 7.68 -7.46
C ARG A 45 31.37 8.40 -7.82
N ARG A 46 30.25 7.69 -8.09
CA ARG A 46 28.96 8.30 -8.41
C ARG A 46 28.32 8.97 -7.19
N VAL A 47 28.52 8.43 -6.01
CA VAL A 47 28.08 9.08 -4.76
C VAL A 47 28.89 10.37 -4.56
N ALA A 48 30.21 10.35 -4.71
CA ALA A 48 31.07 11.53 -4.58
C ALA A 48 30.75 12.63 -5.59
N LYS A 49 30.34 12.24 -6.82
CA LYS A 49 29.90 13.17 -7.88
C LYS A 49 28.43 13.62 -7.78
N GLY A 50 27.68 13.15 -6.78
CA GLY A 50 26.26 13.50 -6.64
C GLY A 50 25.32 12.84 -7.65
N HIS A 51 25.76 11.84 -8.41
CA HIS A 51 24.88 11.08 -9.30
C HIS A 51 24.05 10.02 -8.55
N LEU A 52 24.53 9.58 -7.40
CA LEU A 52 23.84 8.68 -6.48
C LEU A 52 23.82 9.29 -5.07
N HIS A 53 22.67 9.29 -4.43
CA HIS A 53 22.49 9.78 -3.06
C HIS A 53 22.03 8.64 -2.15
N ARG A 54 22.63 8.48 -0.96
CA ARG A 54 22.21 7.44 -0.02
C ARG A 54 20.83 7.74 0.53
N ALA A 55 19.87 6.85 0.30
CA ALA A 55 18.56 6.88 0.94
C ALA A 55 18.53 6.02 2.21
N HIS A 56 19.07 4.82 2.14
CA HIS A 56 19.32 3.92 3.27
C HIS A 56 20.61 3.13 3.01
N THR A 57 21.09 2.37 4.00
CA THR A 57 22.24 1.47 3.81
C THR A 57 21.96 0.51 2.65
N GLY A 58 22.75 0.59 1.59
CA GLY A 58 22.62 -0.24 0.39
C GLY A 58 21.47 0.17 -0.56
N VAL A 59 20.80 1.31 -0.32
CA VAL A 59 19.77 1.86 -1.20
C VAL A 59 20.12 3.31 -1.56
N TYR A 60 20.00 3.62 -2.84
CA TYR A 60 20.38 4.92 -3.39
C TYR A 60 19.23 5.56 -4.17
N ALA A 61 19.18 6.90 -4.16
CA ALA A 61 18.45 7.69 -5.12
C ALA A 61 19.35 7.98 -6.33
N VAL A 62 18.81 7.91 -7.52
CA VAL A 62 19.49 8.20 -8.78
C VAL A 62 19.17 9.62 -9.21
N GLY A 63 20.20 10.42 -9.46
CA GLY A 63 20.11 11.79 -9.92
C GLY A 63 19.76 12.78 -8.82
N HIS A 64 18.56 12.75 -8.25
CA HIS A 64 18.10 13.73 -7.28
C HIS A 64 17.77 13.10 -5.90
N PRO A 65 18.20 13.69 -4.77
CA PRO A 65 17.93 13.15 -3.43
C PRO A 65 16.47 13.30 -3.00
N GLY A 66 15.73 14.24 -3.60
CA GLY A 66 14.34 14.53 -3.27
C GLY A 66 13.46 13.28 -3.31
N ALA A 67 12.54 13.19 -2.36
CA ALA A 67 11.77 11.98 -2.15
C ALA A 67 10.28 12.30 -1.99
N THR A 68 9.50 11.98 -3.01
CA THR A 68 8.05 11.84 -2.85
C THR A 68 7.74 10.73 -1.85
N LEU A 69 6.52 10.69 -1.31
CA LEU A 69 6.11 9.60 -0.42
C LEU A 69 6.31 8.22 -1.06
N HIS A 70 5.95 8.05 -2.34
CA HIS A 70 6.18 6.81 -3.07
C HIS A 70 7.67 6.43 -3.14
N ALA A 71 8.54 7.39 -3.39
CA ALA A 71 9.99 7.15 -3.42
C ALA A 71 10.54 6.79 -2.02
N ARG A 72 10.01 7.39 -0.94
CA ARG A 72 10.35 7.04 0.44
C ARG A 72 9.92 5.62 0.78
N ILE A 73 8.68 5.24 0.43
CA ILE A 73 8.16 3.88 0.64
C ILE A 73 8.95 2.85 -0.18
N MET A 74 9.23 3.14 -1.46
CA MET A 74 10.06 2.25 -2.29
C MET A 74 11.46 2.07 -1.70
N ALA A 75 12.09 3.14 -1.22
CA ALA A 75 13.41 3.05 -0.57
C ALA A 75 13.37 2.16 0.68
N ALA A 76 12.31 2.25 1.50
CA ALA A 76 12.11 1.43 2.67
C ALA A 76 11.91 -0.05 2.32
N VAL A 77 11.12 -0.35 1.30
CA VAL A 77 10.92 -1.71 0.78
C VAL A 77 12.23 -2.29 0.27
N LEU A 78 12.97 -1.54 -0.55
CA LEU A 78 14.29 -1.96 -1.04
C LEU A 78 15.27 -2.20 0.12
N ALA A 79 15.21 -1.38 1.17
CA ALA A 79 16.04 -1.53 2.37
C ALA A 79 15.69 -2.79 3.19
N GLY A 80 14.46 -3.27 3.09
CA GLY A 80 14.01 -4.54 3.68
C GLY A 80 14.58 -5.78 2.99
N GLY A 81 15.11 -5.63 1.79
CA GLY A 81 15.71 -6.71 1.01
C GLY A 81 14.71 -7.45 0.11
N GLN A 82 15.14 -8.61 -0.38
CA GLN A 82 14.32 -9.40 -1.29
C GLN A 82 13.05 -9.90 -0.60
N GLY A 83 11.91 -9.77 -1.27
CA GLY A 83 10.61 -10.21 -0.75
C GLY A 83 10.01 -9.29 0.32
N ALA A 84 10.64 -8.15 0.62
CA ALA A 84 10.07 -7.13 1.48
C ALA A 84 8.93 -6.40 0.77
N VAL A 85 7.88 -6.04 1.52
CA VAL A 85 6.71 -5.34 1.01
C VAL A 85 6.29 -4.20 1.95
N ALA A 86 5.78 -3.11 1.40
CA ALA A 86 5.08 -2.11 2.19
C ALA A 86 3.85 -2.75 2.85
N SER A 87 3.58 -2.43 4.11
CA SER A 87 2.53 -3.07 4.90
C SER A 87 1.87 -2.06 5.84
N HIS A 88 0.87 -2.49 6.60
CA HIS A 88 0.21 -1.66 7.60
C HIS A 88 -0.17 -0.28 7.04
N TRP A 89 0.27 0.80 7.70
CA TRP A 89 -0.05 2.18 7.30
C TRP A 89 0.53 2.56 5.94
N ALA A 90 1.74 2.11 5.62
CA ALA A 90 2.34 2.39 4.32
C ALA A 90 1.52 1.78 3.17
N SER A 91 1.07 0.52 3.33
CA SER A 91 0.19 -0.11 2.36
C SER A 91 -1.19 0.55 2.30
N ALA A 92 -1.80 0.85 3.46
CA ALA A 92 -3.09 1.53 3.54
C ALA A 92 -3.09 2.88 2.83
N THR A 93 -1.98 3.62 2.95
CA THR A 93 -1.78 4.90 2.25
C THR A 93 -1.60 4.71 0.75
N LEU A 94 -0.81 3.73 0.32
CA LEU A 94 -0.65 3.41 -1.11
C LEU A 94 -1.98 3.05 -1.77
N HIS A 95 -2.86 2.34 -1.05
CA HIS A 95 -4.21 1.99 -1.52
C HIS A 95 -5.24 3.15 -1.42
N GLY A 96 -4.86 4.30 -0.87
CA GLY A 96 -5.68 5.52 -0.84
C GLY A 96 -6.72 5.60 0.29
N PHE A 97 -6.89 4.54 1.11
CA PHE A 97 -7.94 4.56 2.14
C PHE A 97 -7.50 5.12 3.50
N ILE A 98 -6.20 5.43 3.68
CA ILE A 98 -5.65 6.15 4.84
C ILE A 98 -4.74 7.28 4.35
N ARG A 99 -4.82 8.45 4.98
CA ARG A 99 -3.88 9.55 4.75
C ARG A 99 -2.58 9.30 5.50
N TRP A 100 -1.45 9.66 4.85
CA TRP A 100 -0.13 9.62 5.48
C TRP A 100 -0.02 10.69 6.57
N ASP A 101 0.56 10.34 7.70
CA ASP A 101 0.74 11.23 8.87
C ASP A 101 2.20 11.31 9.34
N GLU A 102 3.14 11.22 8.40
CA GLU A 102 4.61 11.36 8.63
C GLU A 102 5.21 10.35 9.64
N ARG A 103 4.54 9.24 9.86
CA ARG A 103 5.06 8.15 10.71
C ARG A 103 6.19 7.36 10.04
N ARG A 104 6.79 6.43 10.78
CA ARG A 104 7.74 5.46 10.21
C ARG A 104 7.05 4.63 9.14
N ILE A 105 7.80 4.31 8.08
CA ILE A 105 7.31 3.48 6.99
C ILE A 105 7.28 2.02 7.44
N ASP A 106 6.12 1.41 7.43
CA ASP A 106 5.93 0.01 7.79
C ASP A 106 6.29 -0.91 6.62
N VAL A 107 7.20 -1.84 6.87
CA VAL A 107 7.67 -2.82 5.88
C VAL A 107 7.62 -4.21 6.50
N THR A 108 6.94 -5.14 5.86
CA THR A 108 6.94 -6.55 6.28
C THR A 108 8.01 -7.32 5.52
N VAL A 109 8.80 -8.11 6.26
CA VAL A 109 9.82 -9.02 5.74
C VAL A 109 9.50 -10.46 6.16
N ARG A 110 9.81 -11.43 5.31
CA ARG A 110 9.50 -12.85 5.59
C ARG A 110 10.46 -13.46 6.63
N SER A 111 11.77 -13.25 6.48
CA SER A 111 12.79 -13.76 7.39
C SER A 111 14.12 -13.03 7.18
N GLY A 112 14.98 -13.00 8.19
CA GLY A 112 16.37 -12.54 8.06
C GLY A 112 16.61 -11.07 7.72
N GLY A 113 15.63 -10.35 7.22
CA GLY A 113 15.71 -8.93 6.86
C GLY A 113 15.30 -8.02 8.01
N GLY A 114 15.56 -6.71 7.85
CA GLY A 114 14.97 -5.73 8.76
C GLY A 114 15.79 -5.43 9.99
N ARG A 115 17.12 -5.22 9.84
CA ARG A 115 17.89 -4.51 10.88
C ARG A 115 17.26 -3.14 11.11
N SER A 116 17.17 -2.69 12.37
CA SER A 116 16.64 -1.38 12.73
C SER A 116 17.23 -0.28 11.84
N ARG A 117 16.37 0.56 11.25
CA ARG A 117 16.76 1.68 10.39
C ARG A 117 15.90 2.90 10.72
N ALA A 118 16.51 4.06 10.75
CA ALA A 118 15.79 5.30 10.95
C ALA A 118 14.66 5.46 9.90
N GLY A 119 13.48 5.86 10.36
CA GLY A 119 12.31 6.07 9.50
C GLY A 119 11.58 4.82 9.02
N ILE A 120 12.08 3.61 9.33
CA ILE A 120 11.44 2.34 8.95
C ILE A 120 11.05 1.55 10.20
N ARG A 121 9.86 0.96 10.16
CA ARG A 121 9.39 -0.05 11.12
C ARG A 121 9.29 -1.38 10.40
N PHE A 122 10.13 -2.34 10.78
CA PHE A 122 10.08 -3.67 10.22
C PHE A 122 9.16 -4.58 11.02
N HIS A 123 8.27 -5.26 10.29
CA HIS A 123 7.40 -6.31 10.79
C HIS A 123 7.85 -7.66 10.25
N ARG A 124 7.69 -8.70 11.05
CA ARG A 124 7.90 -10.08 10.62
C ARG A 124 6.57 -10.79 10.61
N SER A 125 6.23 -11.43 9.51
CA SER A 125 5.00 -12.20 9.40
C SER A 125 5.32 -13.60 8.86
N ARG A 126 4.88 -14.61 9.62
CA ARG A 126 4.89 -16.01 9.18
C ARG A 126 3.64 -16.35 8.37
N SER A 127 2.58 -15.57 8.50
CA SER A 127 1.27 -15.77 7.86
C SER A 127 1.05 -14.93 6.60
N LEU A 128 2.09 -14.24 6.08
CA LEU A 128 2.00 -13.50 4.84
C LEU A 128 2.12 -14.46 3.65
N GLU A 129 1.03 -14.66 2.94
CA GLU A 129 0.98 -15.52 1.76
C GLU A 129 1.20 -14.70 0.46
N ALA A 130 1.48 -15.40 -0.65
CA ALA A 130 1.69 -14.74 -1.95
C ALA A 130 0.44 -13.96 -2.40
N ARG A 131 -0.76 -14.48 -2.13
CA ARG A 131 -2.05 -13.81 -2.42
C ARG A 131 -2.31 -12.56 -1.59
N ASP A 132 -1.58 -12.35 -0.49
CA ASP A 132 -1.64 -11.14 0.32
C ASP A 132 -0.72 -10.03 -0.20
N ILE A 133 0.02 -10.28 -1.28
CA ILE A 133 1.00 -9.37 -1.87
C ILE A 133 0.52 -8.90 -3.23
N THR A 134 0.67 -7.61 -3.47
CA THR A 134 0.36 -6.96 -4.75
C THR A 134 1.39 -5.89 -5.09
N ARG A 135 1.17 -5.15 -6.17
CA ARG A 135 1.92 -3.94 -6.49
C ARG A 135 0.96 -2.77 -6.60
N VAL A 136 1.26 -1.70 -5.88
CA VAL A 136 0.54 -0.43 -5.94
C VAL A 136 1.51 0.64 -6.39
N HIS A 137 1.21 1.33 -7.47
CA HIS A 137 2.13 2.27 -8.13
C HIS A 137 3.54 1.67 -8.38
N GLY A 138 3.61 0.38 -8.74
CA GLY A 138 4.88 -0.33 -8.93
C GLY A 138 5.61 -0.75 -7.64
N ILE A 139 5.13 -0.36 -6.45
CA ILE A 139 5.71 -0.69 -5.14
C ILE A 139 5.13 -2.03 -4.65
N PRO A 140 5.96 -3.01 -4.28
CA PRO A 140 5.47 -4.21 -3.61
C PRO A 140 4.79 -3.85 -2.28
N ALA A 141 3.55 -4.27 -2.09
CA ALA A 141 2.74 -3.95 -0.92
C ALA A 141 1.85 -5.12 -0.52
N THR A 142 1.36 -5.12 0.71
CA THR A 142 0.26 -6.01 1.09
C THR A 142 -1.03 -5.55 0.38
N THR A 143 -1.96 -6.48 0.13
CA THR A 143 -3.28 -6.12 -0.41
C THR A 143 -4.02 -5.20 0.56
N ALA A 144 -4.97 -4.42 0.07
CA ALA A 144 -5.77 -3.52 0.90
C ALA A 144 -6.52 -4.29 2.02
N ALA A 145 -7.06 -5.46 1.72
CA ALA A 145 -7.70 -6.32 2.70
C ALA A 145 -6.74 -6.77 3.81
N ARG A 146 -5.51 -7.13 3.45
CA ARG A 146 -4.47 -7.48 4.42
C ARG A 146 -4.02 -6.26 5.23
N ALA A 147 -3.84 -5.11 4.61
CA ALA A 147 -3.48 -3.86 5.29
C ALA A 147 -4.54 -3.42 6.30
N LEU A 148 -5.85 -3.57 5.99
CA LEU A 148 -6.94 -3.32 6.93
C LEU A 148 -6.82 -4.19 8.20
N LEU A 149 -6.53 -5.49 8.04
CA LEU A 149 -6.29 -6.38 9.18
C LEU A 149 -5.07 -5.92 10.00
N GLU A 150 -3.99 -5.55 9.34
CA GLU A 150 -2.72 -5.16 9.99
C GLU A 150 -2.84 -3.86 10.79
N ILE A 151 -3.63 -2.88 10.33
CA ILE A 151 -3.84 -1.60 11.05
C ILE A 151 -4.98 -1.65 12.04
N ALA A 152 -5.91 -2.61 11.94
CA ALA A 152 -7.09 -2.72 12.79
C ALA A 152 -6.80 -2.65 14.30
N PRO A 153 -5.71 -3.23 14.85
CA PRO A 153 -5.39 -3.11 16.28
C PRO A 153 -5.13 -1.66 16.75
N GLN A 154 -4.66 -0.81 15.84
CA GLN A 154 -4.24 0.57 16.12
C GLN A 154 -5.37 1.60 15.91
N LEU A 155 -6.52 1.17 15.38
CA LEU A 155 -7.66 2.02 15.09
C LEU A 155 -8.77 1.86 16.14
N THR A 156 -9.47 2.95 16.44
CA THR A 156 -10.77 2.87 17.12
C THR A 156 -11.80 2.23 16.20
N GLN A 157 -12.92 1.78 16.76
CA GLN A 157 -14.01 1.17 15.98
C GLN A 157 -14.50 2.08 14.85
N THR A 158 -14.74 3.36 15.16
CA THR A 158 -15.20 4.36 14.19
C THR A 158 -14.17 4.57 13.06
N ARG A 159 -12.89 4.70 13.41
CA ARG A 159 -11.82 4.86 12.42
C ARG A 159 -11.65 3.60 11.55
N LEU A 160 -11.84 2.41 12.13
CA LEU A 160 -11.77 1.16 11.38
C LEU A 160 -12.95 1.02 10.40
N LYS A 161 -14.20 1.35 10.83
CA LYS A 161 -15.36 1.42 9.94
C LYS A 161 -15.08 2.36 8.76
N ARG A 162 -14.61 3.58 9.04
CA ARG A 162 -14.25 4.57 8.01
C ARG A 162 -13.19 4.05 7.03
N ALA A 163 -12.15 3.39 7.54
CA ALA A 163 -11.11 2.79 6.69
C ALA A 163 -11.68 1.70 5.76
N VAL A 164 -12.57 0.84 6.27
CA VAL A 164 -13.24 -0.20 5.46
C VAL A 164 -14.12 0.43 4.38
N ARG A 165 -14.97 1.42 4.73
CA ARG A 165 -15.81 2.14 3.78
C ARG A 165 -14.98 2.75 2.66
N ARG A 166 -13.92 3.49 3.04
CA ARG A 166 -13.04 4.13 2.08
C ARG A 166 -12.32 3.14 1.19
N ALA A 167 -11.83 2.02 1.72
CA ALA A 167 -11.20 0.98 0.92
C ALA A 167 -12.17 0.38 -0.13
N GLN A 168 -13.47 0.30 0.18
CA GLN A 168 -14.49 -0.14 -0.77
C GLN A 168 -14.79 0.95 -1.82
N ALA A 169 -14.92 2.22 -1.40
CA ALA A 169 -15.13 3.36 -2.29
C ALA A 169 -13.98 3.51 -3.30
N GLU A 170 -12.74 3.42 -2.84
CA GLU A 170 -11.53 3.42 -3.69
C GLU A 170 -11.37 2.12 -4.51
N ARG A 171 -12.30 1.17 -4.41
CA ARG A 171 -12.24 -0.14 -5.06
C ARG A 171 -10.95 -0.92 -4.79
N SER A 172 -10.25 -0.58 -3.71
CA SER A 172 -8.99 -1.22 -3.32
C SER A 172 -9.21 -2.51 -2.55
N ALA A 173 -10.36 -2.68 -1.86
CA ALA A 173 -10.75 -3.91 -1.20
C ALA A 173 -12.26 -4.18 -1.35
N HIS A 174 -12.61 -5.44 -1.63
CA HIS A 174 -13.99 -5.94 -1.59
C HIS A 174 -14.24 -6.72 -0.30
N VAL A 175 -15.49 -6.74 0.16
CA VAL A 175 -15.93 -7.48 1.37
C VAL A 175 -15.46 -8.94 1.35
N ARG A 176 -15.56 -9.60 0.19
CA ARG A 176 -15.11 -11.00 0.03
C ARG A 176 -13.61 -11.17 0.26
N GLN A 177 -12.80 -10.22 -0.16
CA GLN A 177 -11.34 -10.25 0.06
C GLN A 177 -11.00 -10.04 1.53
N ILE A 178 -11.70 -9.13 2.23
CA ILE A 178 -11.54 -8.91 3.67
C ILE A 178 -11.96 -10.18 4.42
N ALA A 179 -13.10 -10.79 4.07
CA ALA A 179 -13.56 -12.03 4.67
C ALA A 179 -12.57 -13.20 4.46
N ASP A 180 -11.93 -13.29 3.28
CA ASP A 180 -10.90 -14.30 3.01
C ASP A 180 -9.66 -14.11 3.90
N VAL A 181 -9.16 -12.89 4.02
CA VAL A 181 -8.05 -12.57 4.92
C VAL A 181 -8.40 -12.90 6.37
N LEU A 182 -9.62 -12.57 6.83
CA LEU A 182 -10.10 -12.87 8.18
C LEU A 182 -10.12 -14.37 8.48
N ARG A 183 -10.62 -15.20 7.56
CA ARG A 183 -10.62 -16.67 7.74
C ARG A 183 -9.23 -17.25 7.96
N ARG A 184 -8.20 -16.63 7.36
CA ARG A 184 -6.79 -17.07 7.45
C ARG A 184 -6.02 -16.42 8.60
N ALA A 185 -6.60 -15.42 9.25
CA ALA A 185 -5.94 -14.59 10.25
C ALA A 185 -6.02 -15.19 11.67
N ASN A 186 -5.66 -16.46 11.83
CA ASN A 186 -5.66 -17.12 13.13
C ASN A 186 -4.80 -16.36 14.14
N GLY A 187 -5.37 -16.00 15.30
CA GLY A 187 -4.67 -15.36 16.42
C GLY A 187 -4.40 -13.86 16.26
N HIS A 188 -4.97 -13.19 15.26
CA HIS A 188 -4.81 -11.74 15.09
C HIS A 188 -5.78 -10.97 16.02
N THR A 189 -5.25 -10.06 16.86
CA THR A 189 -5.98 -9.37 17.95
C THR A 189 -7.19 -8.53 17.50
N ALA A 190 -7.29 -8.16 16.24
CA ALA A 190 -8.39 -7.31 15.76
C ALA A 190 -9.36 -8.04 14.82
N THR A 191 -9.21 -9.35 14.64
CA THR A 191 -10.02 -10.15 13.71
C THR A 191 -11.51 -10.00 14.02
N GLY A 192 -11.92 -10.07 15.29
CA GLY A 192 -13.32 -9.97 15.71
C GLY A 192 -13.96 -8.61 15.39
N ARG A 193 -13.23 -7.51 15.62
CA ARG A 193 -13.74 -6.16 15.31
C ARG A 193 -13.92 -5.93 13.82
N LEU A 194 -12.95 -6.35 13.02
CA LEU A 194 -13.03 -6.21 11.57
C LEU A 194 -14.11 -7.15 11.00
N ALA A 195 -14.25 -8.36 11.54
CA ALA A 195 -15.30 -9.31 11.17
C ALA A 195 -16.70 -8.74 11.45
N ALA A 196 -16.91 -8.13 12.61
CA ALA A 196 -18.18 -7.49 12.97
C ALA A 196 -18.54 -6.37 11.96
N ILE A 197 -17.57 -5.53 11.57
CA ILE A 197 -17.79 -4.46 10.58
C ILE A 197 -18.18 -5.05 9.22
N VAL A 198 -17.50 -6.12 8.80
CA VAL A 198 -17.79 -6.79 7.52
C VAL A 198 -19.17 -7.47 7.54
N ALA A 199 -19.56 -8.08 8.65
CA ALA A 199 -20.86 -8.76 8.81
C ALA A 199 -22.04 -7.79 8.82
N THR A 200 -21.86 -6.58 9.38
CA THR A 200 -22.92 -5.55 9.43
C THR A 200 -23.13 -4.83 8.10
N GLY A 201 -22.31 -5.11 7.08
CA GLY A 201 -22.43 -4.49 5.76
C GLY A 201 -22.07 -3.00 5.79
N CYS A 202 -20.78 -2.70 5.69
CA CYS A 202 -20.30 -1.31 5.63
C CYS A 202 -20.53 -0.76 4.21
N ALA A 203 -21.48 0.16 4.04
CA ALA A 203 -21.67 0.82 2.76
C ALA A 203 -20.49 1.75 2.43
N PRO A 204 -19.99 1.78 1.18
CA PRO A 204 -18.88 2.64 0.80
C PRO A 204 -19.25 4.12 0.85
N THR A 205 -18.36 4.96 1.38
CA THR A 205 -18.52 6.43 1.43
C THR A 205 -17.26 7.10 0.88
N TYR A 206 -17.43 8.29 0.28
CA TYR A 206 -16.33 9.02 -0.37
C TYR A 206 -15.80 10.19 0.48
N SER A 207 -16.56 10.67 1.46
CA SER A 207 -16.17 11.81 2.29
C SER A 207 -16.31 11.52 3.78
N GLY A 208 -15.54 12.25 4.61
CA GLY A 208 -15.67 12.19 6.06
C GLY A 208 -16.99 12.75 6.59
N HIS A 209 -17.65 13.62 5.84
CA HIS A 209 -18.98 14.15 6.17
C HIS A 209 -20.06 13.11 5.90
N GLU A 210 -20.01 12.42 4.76
CA GLU A 210 -20.89 11.27 4.47
C GLU A 210 -20.77 10.20 5.54
N ASP A 211 -19.55 9.88 5.98
CA ASP A 211 -19.29 8.94 7.08
C ASP A 211 -19.98 9.37 8.38
N LEU A 212 -19.85 10.66 8.74
CA LEU A 212 -20.42 11.20 9.97
C LEU A 212 -21.95 11.16 9.92
N VAL A 213 -22.54 11.62 8.82
CA VAL A 213 -23.99 11.62 8.62
C VAL A 213 -24.54 10.19 8.65
N LEU A 214 -23.89 9.26 7.94
CA LEU A 214 -24.29 7.87 7.94
C LEU A 214 -24.22 7.24 9.34
N ASP A 215 -23.13 7.47 10.08
CA ASP A 215 -22.98 6.95 11.45
C ASP A 215 -24.07 7.54 12.38
N LEU A 216 -24.37 8.83 12.30
CA LEU A 216 -25.44 9.47 13.09
C LEU A 216 -26.82 8.88 12.78
N LEU A 217 -27.13 8.64 11.51
CA LEU A 217 -28.42 8.05 11.10
C LEU A 217 -28.57 6.61 11.56
N LEU A 218 -27.50 5.80 11.47
CA LEU A 218 -27.51 4.42 11.95
C LEU A 218 -27.61 4.35 13.48
N ASP A 219 -26.91 5.24 14.20
CA ASP A 219 -27.01 5.34 15.67
C ASP A 219 -28.40 5.81 16.11
N ALA A 220 -29.09 6.62 15.29
CA ALA A 220 -30.48 7.00 15.51
C ALA A 220 -31.51 5.91 15.15
N GLY A 221 -31.05 4.71 14.72
CA GLY A 221 -31.91 3.57 14.41
C GLY A 221 -32.47 3.52 13.00
N PHE A 222 -32.00 4.38 12.08
CA PHE A 222 -32.39 4.28 10.68
C PHE A 222 -31.82 3.01 10.05
N ALA A 223 -32.56 2.42 9.12
CA ALA A 223 -32.09 1.28 8.33
C ALA A 223 -30.87 1.68 7.48
N HIS A 224 -30.05 0.71 7.11
CA HIS A 224 -28.89 0.95 6.24
C HIS A 224 -29.35 1.51 4.88
N PRO A 225 -28.91 2.72 4.48
CA PRO A 225 -29.23 3.27 3.17
C PRO A 225 -28.41 2.62 2.06
N ALA A 226 -28.89 2.73 0.84
CA ALA A 226 -28.08 2.59 -0.35
C ALA A 226 -27.22 3.86 -0.50
N VAL A 227 -25.89 3.68 -0.54
CA VAL A 227 -24.93 4.80 -0.57
C VAL A 227 -24.33 4.89 -1.98
N ASN A 228 -24.37 6.08 -2.57
CA ASN A 228 -23.78 6.37 -3.90
C ASN A 228 -24.21 5.38 -5.00
N GLN A 229 -25.40 4.79 -4.89
CA GLN A 229 -25.92 3.86 -5.87
C GLN A 229 -26.69 4.60 -6.96
N ARG A 230 -26.49 4.13 -8.20
CA ARG A 230 -27.21 4.65 -9.35
C ARG A 230 -28.73 4.59 -9.15
N LEU A 231 -29.41 5.71 -9.33
CA LEU A 231 -30.85 5.84 -9.37
C LEU A 231 -31.26 6.35 -10.74
N ALA A 232 -32.07 5.61 -11.47
CA ALA A 232 -32.71 6.06 -12.69
C ALA A 232 -34.12 6.54 -12.35
N LEU A 233 -34.44 7.79 -12.65
CA LEU A 233 -35.74 8.40 -12.40
C LEU A 233 -36.11 9.31 -13.58
N ALA A 234 -37.31 9.11 -14.15
CA ALA A 234 -37.84 9.94 -15.25
C ALA A 234 -36.85 10.16 -16.41
N GLY A 235 -36.06 9.14 -16.79
CA GLY A 235 -35.11 9.22 -17.89
C GLY A 235 -33.75 9.85 -17.52
N ALA A 236 -33.58 10.34 -16.30
CA ALA A 236 -32.30 10.85 -15.79
C ALA A 236 -31.62 9.87 -14.83
N THR A 237 -30.30 9.97 -14.74
CA THR A 237 -29.50 9.16 -13.83
C THR A 237 -28.95 10.04 -12.71
N TYR A 238 -29.19 9.64 -11.48
CA TYR A 238 -28.73 10.30 -10.26
C TYR A 238 -27.84 9.36 -9.45
N TYR A 239 -26.96 9.93 -8.64
CA TYR A 239 -26.10 9.22 -7.67
C TYR A 239 -26.26 9.88 -6.29
N PRO A 240 -27.41 9.65 -5.61
CA PRO A 240 -27.62 10.23 -4.29
C PRO A 240 -26.62 9.66 -3.28
N ASP A 241 -26.11 10.52 -2.39
CA ASP A 241 -25.17 10.13 -1.34
C ASP A 241 -25.80 9.06 -0.43
N LEU A 242 -27.04 9.25 -0.04
CA LEU A 242 -27.78 8.30 0.79
C LEU A 242 -29.21 8.14 0.24
N ARG A 243 -29.70 6.91 0.16
CA ARG A 243 -31.06 6.59 -0.28
C ARG A 243 -31.63 5.43 0.52
N TRP A 244 -32.81 5.61 1.06
CA TRP A 244 -33.61 4.50 1.59
C TRP A 244 -34.59 4.04 0.50
N PRO A 245 -34.63 2.74 0.16
CA PRO A 245 -35.70 2.23 -0.68
C PRO A 245 -37.02 2.45 0.05
N LEU A 246 -38.03 2.89 -0.68
CA LEU A 246 -39.39 2.98 -0.13
C LEU A 246 -39.77 1.58 0.31
N SER A 247 -40.12 1.42 1.58
CA SER A 247 -40.76 0.22 2.06
C SER A 247 -42.10 0.12 1.39
N GLY A 248 -42.26 -0.83 0.44
CA GLY A 248 -43.57 -1.14 -0.15
C GLY A 248 -44.45 -1.86 0.85
#